data_f80ebc7b34eb4e2621b8c410779ce701
#
_entry.id   f80ebc7b34eb4e2621b8c410779ce701
#
_cell.length_a   1.000
_cell.length_b   1.000
_cell.length_c   1.000
_cell.angle_alpha   90.00
_cell.angle_beta   90.00
_cell.angle_gamma   90.00
#
_symmetry.space_group_name_H-M   'P 1'
#
loop_
_entity.id
_entity.type
_entity.pdbx_description
1 polymer ?
#
loop_
_entity_poly.entity_id
_entity_poly.type
_entity_poly.pdbx_seq_one_letter_code
_entity_poly.pdbx_strand_id
1 'polypeptide(L)'
;MESGGTLEDVMQSSESLGLPPNSLSTEDSIKQGCKYFSELVASAEAKGCDLNAVIQSYNYGGGFLDYVSNRGKKYTFELAESFARDKSGGTKVTYTNPIAVEKNGGWRYNYGNMFYVLVVSQYLTVAQFDDETVQAIMDEALKYEGWRYVFGGASPTTSFDCSGLVQWCFGKAGISMPRTAQEQYNVTQHIPLSEAKAGDLVFFHSTYNAGTYITHVGIYQGNNRMFHAGDPIGYADLTSSYWQQHLASAGRIPK
;
A
#
# COMPACT_ATOMS: atom_id res chain seq x y z
N MET A 1 13.52 1.39 -1.71
CA MET A 1 13.04 0.19 -1.02
C MET A 1 14.20 -0.66 -0.52
N GLU A 2 14.99 -1.30 -1.36
CA GLU A 2 16.16 -2.07 -0.89
C GLU A 2 17.29 -1.19 -0.32
N SER A 3 17.40 0.07 -0.77
CA SER A 3 18.34 1.07 -0.23
C SER A 3 17.83 1.84 0.99
N GLY A 4 16.58 1.61 1.41
CA GLY A 4 15.94 2.40 2.46
C GLY A 4 15.78 3.89 2.11
N GLY A 5 15.83 4.24 0.83
CA GLY A 5 15.74 5.64 0.36
C GLY A 5 17.02 6.45 0.55
N THR A 6 18.15 5.80 0.83
CA THR A 6 19.43 6.47 1.10
C THR A 6 20.24 6.79 -0.16
N LEU A 7 19.86 6.26 -1.31
CA LEU A 7 20.53 6.48 -2.58
C LEU A 7 19.82 7.56 -3.40
N GLU A 8 20.59 8.37 -4.15
CA GLU A 8 20.03 9.39 -5.04
C GLU A 8 19.20 8.78 -6.18
N ASP A 9 19.64 7.65 -6.75
CA ASP A 9 18.85 6.86 -7.69
C ASP A 9 17.75 6.07 -6.95
N VAL A 10 16.74 6.79 -6.45
CA VAL A 10 15.68 6.25 -5.59
C VAL A 10 14.82 5.18 -6.26
N MET A 11 14.68 5.23 -7.59
CA MET A 11 13.96 4.25 -8.40
C MET A 11 14.88 3.13 -8.92
N GLN A 12 16.20 3.24 -8.69
CA GLN A 12 17.22 2.34 -9.22
C GLN A 12 17.05 2.09 -10.72
N SER A 13 16.89 3.17 -11.47
CA SER A 13 16.53 3.15 -12.89
C SER A 13 17.71 3.37 -13.84
N SER A 14 18.91 3.64 -13.31
CA SER A 14 20.14 3.84 -14.10
C SER A 14 20.41 2.71 -15.08
N GLU A 15 20.26 1.47 -14.63
CA GLU A 15 20.53 0.28 -15.42
C GLU A 15 19.60 0.14 -16.63
N SER A 16 18.38 0.70 -16.57
CA SER A 16 17.44 0.73 -17.71
C SER A 16 17.95 1.60 -18.88
N LEU A 17 18.92 2.48 -18.61
CA LEU A 17 19.63 3.30 -19.60
C LEU A 17 21.00 2.72 -19.98
N GLY A 18 21.36 1.56 -19.46
CA GLY A 18 22.70 0.98 -19.65
C GLY A 18 23.80 1.71 -18.87
N LEU A 19 23.42 2.52 -17.88
CA LEU A 19 24.36 3.22 -16.98
C LEU A 19 24.73 2.32 -15.78
N PRO A 20 25.84 2.56 -15.11
CA PRO A 20 26.17 1.92 -13.85
C PRO A 20 25.06 2.16 -12.80
N PRO A 21 24.85 1.24 -11.84
CA PRO A 21 23.90 1.46 -10.74
C PRO A 21 24.18 2.78 -10.00
N ASN A 22 23.09 3.44 -9.56
CA ASN A 22 23.14 4.70 -8.78
C ASN A 22 23.83 5.87 -9.52
N SER A 23 23.68 5.95 -10.84
CA SER A 23 24.27 7.01 -11.67
C SER A 23 23.34 8.22 -11.88
N LEU A 24 22.06 8.12 -11.49
CA LEU A 24 21.07 9.15 -11.70
C LEU A 24 20.84 9.98 -10.43
N SER A 25 20.53 11.27 -10.61
CA SER A 25 19.97 12.12 -9.56
C SER A 25 18.56 11.63 -9.18
N THR A 26 18.06 12.05 -8.02
CA THR A 26 16.71 11.67 -7.57
C THR A 26 15.63 12.06 -8.60
N GLU A 27 15.73 13.27 -9.18
CA GLU A 27 14.75 13.72 -10.18
C GLU A 27 14.81 12.89 -11.47
N ASP A 28 16.02 12.65 -11.99
CA ASP A 28 16.21 11.86 -13.21
C ASP A 28 15.84 10.38 -12.97
N SER A 29 16.14 9.86 -11.79
CA SER A 29 15.75 8.51 -11.37
C SER A 29 14.24 8.34 -11.39
N ILE A 30 13.48 9.29 -10.83
CA ILE A 30 12.01 9.24 -10.84
C ILE A 30 11.47 9.30 -12.27
N LYS A 31 11.95 10.24 -13.09
CA LYS A 31 11.53 10.36 -14.49
C LYS A 31 11.79 9.09 -15.28
N GLN A 32 13.01 8.56 -15.18
CA GLN A 32 13.39 7.34 -15.90
C GLN A 32 12.67 6.12 -15.38
N GLY A 33 12.52 5.99 -14.06
CA GLY A 33 11.80 4.88 -13.45
C GLY A 33 10.33 4.83 -13.86
N CYS A 34 9.65 5.97 -13.86
CA CYS A 34 8.26 6.08 -14.34
C CYS A 34 8.15 5.74 -15.82
N LYS A 35 9.07 6.25 -16.65
CA LYS A 35 9.10 5.93 -18.09
C LYS A 35 9.28 4.44 -18.32
N TYR A 36 10.30 3.83 -17.70
CA TYR A 36 10.57 2.40 -17.85
C TYR A 36 9.41 1.54 -17.35
N PHE A 37 8.79 1.90 -16.24
CA PHE A 37 7.60 1.21 -15.73
C PHE A 37 6.43 1.29 -16.73
N SER A 38 6.19 2.47 -17.32
CA SER A 38 5.15 2.66 -18.35
C SER A 38 5.40 1.80 -19.60
N GLU A 39 6.64 1.68 -20.03
CA GLU A 39 7.03 0.79 -21.16
C GLU A 39 6.77 -0.68 -20.83
N LEU A 40 7.05 -1.11 -19.60
CA LEU A 40 6.73 -2.45 -19.14
C LEU A 40 5.22 -2.71 -19.07
N VAL A 41 4.41 -1.73 -18.63
CA VAL A 41 2.94 -1.82 -18.64
C VAL A 41 2.43 -2.03 -20.07
N ALA A 42 2.83 -1.20 -21.01
CA ALA A 42 2.41 -1.33 -22.42
C ALA A 42 2.82 -2.69 -23.02
N SER A 43 4.03 -3.18 -22.69
CA SER A 43 4.48 -4.51 -23.12
C SER A 43 3.65 -5.65 -22.50
N ALA A 44 3.29 -5.52 -21.22
CA ALA A 44 2.47 -6.52 -20.52
C ALA A 44 1.04 -6.56 -21.08
N GLU A 45 0.43 -5.42 -21.35
CA GLU A 45 -0.88 -5.33 -22.01
C GLU A 45 -0.88 -6.03 -23.37
N ALA A 46 0.12 -5.75 -24.21
CA ALA A 46 0.27 -6.39 -25.50
C ALA A 46 0.43 -7.93 -25.41
N LYS A 47 1.01 -8.43 -24.32
CA LYS A 47 1.22 -9.86 -24.06
C LYS A 47 0.08 -10.50 -23.25
N GLY A 48 -0.83 -9.70 -22.69
CA GLY A 48 -1.91 -10.13 -21.80
C GLY A 48 -1.40 -10.59 -20.43
N CYS A 49 -0.27 -10.05 -19.96
CA CYS A 49 0.28 -10.32 -18.63
C CYS A 49 -0.34 -9.41 -17.56
N ASP A 50 -0.36 -9.87 -16.31
CA ASP A 50 -0.89 -9.11 -15.19
C ASP A 50 0.11 -8.07 -14.63
N LEU A 51 -0.40 -7.17 -13.76
CA LEU A 51 0.40 -6.12 -13.14
C LEU A 51 1.56 -6.67 -12.29
N ASN A 52 1.38 -7.81 -11.63
CA ASN A 52 2.45 -8.41 -10.83
C ASN A 52 3.62 -8.88 -11.70
N ALA A 53 3.34 -9.32 -12.94
CA ALA A 53 4.40 -9.61 -13.91
C ALA A 53 5.17 -8.33 -14.31
N VAL A 54 4.49 -7.18 -14.44
CA VAL A 54 5.13 -5.87 -14.66
C VAL A 54 6.02 -5.49 -13.49
N ILE A 55 5.50 -5.57 -12.26
CA ILE A 55 6.24 -5.24 -11.04
C ILE A 55 7.51 -6.09 -10.94
N GLN A 56 7.41 -7.40 -11.11
CA GLN A 56 8.58 -8.27 -11.09
C GLN A 56 9.56 -7.96 -12.22
N SER A 57 9.05 -7.59 -13.40
CA SER A 57 9.88 -7.24 -14.56
C SER A 57 10.63 -5.94 -14.37
N TYR A 58 10.12 -5.02 -13.56
CA TYR A 58 10.87 -3.82 -13.18
C TYR A 58 12.20 -4.18 -12.48
N ASN A 59 12.19 -5.22 -11.66
CA ASN A 59 13.38 -5.71 -10.96
C ASN A 59 14.22 -6.69 -11.79
N TYR A 60 13.59 -7.50 -12.66
CA TYR A 60 14.27 -8.55 -13.44
C TYR A 60 14.63 -8.15 -14.87
N GLY A 61 14.13 -7.00 -15.32
CA GLY A 61 14.16 -6.61 -16.72
C GLY A 61 13.00 -7.22 -17.53
N GLY A 62 12.73 -6.61 -18.71
CA GLY A 62 11.57 -6.95 -19.57
C GLY A 62 11.51 -8.39 -20.05
N GLY A 63 12.62 -9.11 -20.06
CA GLY A 63 12.65 -10.54 -20.43
C GLY A 63 11.81 -11.45 -19.52
N PHE A 64 11.47 -10.99 -18.31
CA PHE A 64 10.57 -11.72 -17.44
C PHE A 64 9.12 -11.69 -17.94
N LEU A 65 8.68 -10.63 -18.62
CA LEU A 65 7.36 -10.60 -19.28
C LEU A 65 7.23 -11.68 -20.36
N ASP A 66 8.28 -11.90 -21.16
CA ASP A 66 8.28 -12.98 -22.15
C ASP A 66 8.22 -14.35 -21.48
N TYR A 67 8.95 -14.50 -20.38
CA TYR A 67 8.95 -15.74 -19.60
C TYR A 67 7.57 -16.07 -19.04
N VAL A 68 6.86 -15.09 -18.46
CA VAL A 68 5.50 -15.25 -17.92
C VAL A 68 4.47 -15.42 -19.04
N SER A 69 4.56 -14.64 -20.12
CA SER A 69 3.66 -14.71 -21.27
C SER A 69 3.58 -16.13 -21.85
N ASN A 70 4.70 -16.83 -21.89
CA ASN A 70 4.78 -18.21 -22.39
C ASN A 70 4.35 -19.27 -21.36
N ARG A 71 3.95 -18.86 -20.13
CA ARG A 71 3.64 -19.76 -19.00
C ARG A 71 2.32 -19.42 -18.30
N GLY A 72 1.33 -18.96 -19.06
CA GLY A 72 -0.02 -18.71 -18.54
C GLY A 72 -0.33 -17.24 -18.27
N LYS A 73 0.59 -16.32 -18.56
CA LYS A 73 0.38 -14.85 -18.56
C LYS A 73 0.12 -14.22 -17.17
N LYS A 74 0.15 -15.01 -16.11
CA LYS A 74 -0.01 -14.56 -14.75
C LYS A 74 1.25 -14.79 -13.95
N TYR A 75 1.62 -13.77 -13.15
CA TYR A 75 2.70 -13.89 -12.19
C TYR A 75 2.37 -14.96 -11.14
N THR A 76 3.38 -15.74 -10.78
CA THR A 76 3.42 -16.50 -9.53
C THR A 76 4.81 -16.39 -8.91
N PHE A 77 4.89 -16.57 -7.59
CA PHE A 77 6.20 -16.58 -6.90
C PHE A 77 7.12 -17.67 -7.47
N GLU A 78 6.58 -18.84 -7.80
CA GLU A 78 7.33 -19.96 -8.36
C GLU A 78 7.93 -19.62 -9.74
N LEU A 79 7.25 -18.83 -10.56
CA LEU A 79 7.81 -18.33 -11.83
C LEU A 79 8.96 -17.35 -11.57
N ALA A 80 8.83 -16.45 -10.60
CA ALA A 80 9.89 -15.52 -10.23
C ALA A 80 11.11 -16.28 -9.65
N GLU A 81 10.88 -17.25 -8.78
CA GLU A 81 11.92 -18.10 -8.21
C GLU A 81 12.65 -18.90 -9.30
N SER A 82 11.90 -19.55 -10.20
CA SER A 82 12.48 -20.35 -11.29
C SER A 82 13.31 -19.49 -12.26
N PHE A 83 12.81 -18.32 -12.62
CA PHE A 83 13.54 -17.39 -13.47
C PHE A 83 14.86 -16.94 -12.82
N ALA A 84 14.82 -16.55 -11.54
CA ALA A 84 16.02 -16.15 -10.80
C ALA A 84 17.03 -17.30 -10.67
N ARG A 85 16.54 -18.53 -10.40
CA ARG A 85 17.38 -19.72 -10.36
C ARG A 85 18.11 -19.95 -11.67
N ASP A 86 17.38 -19.90 -12.78
CA ASP A 86 17.93 -20.15 -14.12
C ASP A 86 18.96 -19.07 -14.48
N LYS A 87 18.68 -17.80 -14.17
CA LYS A 87 19.56 -16.66 -14.45
C LYS A 87 20.82 -16.62 -13.57
N SER A 88 20.73 -17.12 -12.32
CA SER A 88 21.85 -17.16 -11.38
C SER A 88 22.70 -18.43 -11.48
N GLY A 89 22.33 -19.39 -12.33
CA GLY A 89 22.93 -20.72 -12.33
C GLY A 89 22.72 -21.48 -11.02
N GLY A 90 21.63 -21.17 -10.28
CA GLY A 90 21.31 -21.79 -8.99
C GLY A 90 22.05 -21.20 -7.78
N THR A 91 22.87 -20.17 -7.97
CA THR A 91 23.62 -19.52 -6.88
C THR A 91 22.67 -18.79 -5.93
N LYS A 92 22.80 -19.05 -4.62
CA LYS A 92 22.01 -18.44 -3.55
C LYS A 92 22.84 -17.45 -2.75
N VAL A 93 22.17 -16.43 -2.22
CA VAL A 93 22.73 -15.44 -1.28
C VAL A 93 21.80 -15.25 -0.09
N THR A 94 22.34 -14.85 1.05
CA THR A 94 21.55 -14.49 2.23
C THR A 94 20.68 -13.26 1.93
N TYR A 95 19.45 -13.28 2.39
CA TYR A 95 18.51 -12.17 2.28
C TYR A 95 17.65 -12.07 3.54
N THR A 96 17.95 -11.12 4.41
CA THR A 96 17.41 -11.00 5.76
C THR A 96 16.06 -10.26 5.83
N ASN A 97 15.44 -9.96 4.69
CA ASN A 97 14.11 -9.36 4.68
C ASN A 97 13.11 -10.28 5.40
N PRO A 98 12.24 -9.75 6.30
CA PRO A 98 11.30 -10.55 7.08
C PRO A 98 10.45 -11.52 6.24
N ILE A 99 9.97 -11.08 5.05
CA ILE A 99 9.20 -11.94 4.12
C ILE A 99 10.01 -13.16 3.68
N ALA A 100 11.30 -12.97 3.36
CA ALA A 100 12.16 -14.06 2.94
C ALA A 100 12.49 -15.00 4.11
N VAL A 101 12.72 -14.42 5.30
CA VAL A 101 12.98 -15.22 6.52
C VAL A 101 11.77 -16.12 6.82
N GLU A 102 10.57 -15.58 6.78
CA GLU A 102 9.33 -16.34 7.00
C GLU A 102 9.10 -17.38 5.90
N LYS A 103 9.29 -17.01 4.63
CA LYS A 103 8.92 -17.88 3.50
C LYS A 103 9.92 -19.00 3.24
N ASN A 104 11.23 -18.77 3.43
CA ASN A 104 12.24 -19.77 3.07
C ASN A 104 13.50 -19.80 3.96
N GLY A 105 13.50 -19.09 5.09
CA GLY A 105 14.63 -19.03 6.00
C GLY A 105 15.69 -17.98 5.65
N GLY A 106 15.35 -16.98 4.81
CA GLY A 106 16.18 -15.79 4.61
C GLY A 106 17.25 -15.91 3.52
N TRP A 107 16.89 -16.44 2.36
CA TRP A 107 17.78 -16.47 1.20
C TRP A 107 17.05 -16.11 -0.09
N ARG A 108 17.76 -15.70 -1.11
CA ARG A 108 17.28 -15.55 -2.49
C ARG A 108 18.32 -16.04 -3.49
N TYR A 109 17.92 -16.26 -4.73
CA TYR A 109 18.88 -16.46 -5.82
C TYR A 109 19.65 -15.17 -6.12
N ASN A 110 20.90 -15.31 -6.54
CA ASN A 110 21.79 -14.17 -6.86
C ASN A 110 21.45 -13.57 -8.24
N TYR A 111 20.17 -13.20 -8.42
CA TYR A 111 19.65 -12.50 -9.59
C TYR A 111 18.42 -11.69 -9.21
N GLY A 112 18.53 -10.37 -9.21
CA GLY A 112 17.45 -9.50 -8.76
C GLY A 112 16.86 -9.95 -7.41
N ASN A 113 15.56 -9.74 -7.23
CA ASN A 113 14.86 -10.12 -6.00
C ASN A 113 13.56 -10.88 -6.31
N MET A 114 13.53 -12.20 -6.10
CA MET A 114 12.34 -13.04 -6.33
C MET A 114 11.17 -12.68 -5.40
N PHE A 115 11.42 -11.96 -4.31
CA PHE A 115 10.41 -11.45 -3.39
C PHE A 115 9.89 -10.05 -3.78
N TYR A 116 10.36 -9.47 -4.90
CA TYR A 116 10.11 -8.07 -5.21
C TYR A 116 8.61 -7.72 -5.24
N VAL A 117 7.77 -8.54 -5.86
CA VAL A 117 6.31 -8.35 -5.84
C VAL A 117 5.78 -8.36 -4.40
N LEU A 118 6.20 -9.30 -3.56
CA LEU A 118 5.74 -9.38 -2.18
C LEU A 118 6.18 -8.16 -1.35
N VAL A 119 7.42 -7.70 -1.57
CA VAL A 119 7.95 -6.49 -0.91
C VAL A 119 7.21 -5.25 -1.40
N VAL A 120 6.99 -5.11 -2.70
CA VAL A 120 6.27 -3.97 -3.29
C VAL A 120 4.80 -3.98 -2.90
N SER A 121 4.16 -5.15 -2.87
CA SER A 121 2.74 -5.29 -2.49
C SER A 121 2.43 -4.79 -1.08
N GLN A 122 3.41 -4.75 -0.17
CA GLN A 122 3.23 -4.13 1.15
C GLN A 122 2.95 -2.62 1.05
N TYR A 123 3.38 -1.98 -0.04
CA TYR A 123 3.22 -0.55 -0.29
C TYR A 123 2.15 -0.27 -1.35
N LEU A 124 1.84 -1.26 -2.19
CA LEU A 124 0.82 -1.16 -3.24
C LEU A 124 -0.56 -1.55 -2.74
N THR A 125 -0.83 -1.58 -1.47
CA THR A 125 -2.20 -1.77 -0.98
C THR A 125 -3.10 -0.60 -1.41
N VAL A 126 -3.40 -0.49 -2.71
CA VAL A 126 -4.78 -0.32 -3.12
C VAL A 126 -5.41 -1.66 -2.76
N ALA A 127 -5.93 -1.77 -1.55
CA ALA A 127 -6.63 -2.95 -1.12
C ALA A 127 -7.72 -3.20 -2.17
N GLN A 128 -7.59 -4.25 -2.97
CA GLN A 128 -8.74 -4.79 -3.66
C GLN A 128 -9.58 -5.42 -2.57
N PHE A 129 -10.65 -4.73 -2.22
CA PHE A 129 -11.60 -5.22 -1.25
C PHE A 129 -12.53 -6.17 -1.99
N ASP A 130 -12.67 -7.39 -1.49
CA ASP A 130 -13.65 -8.37 -1.99
C ASP A 130 -15.10 -7.86 -1.79
N ASP A 131 -15.29 -6.80 -1.02
CA ASP A 131 -16.55 -6.12 -0.78
C ASP A 131 -16.59 -4.84 -1.64
N GLU A 132 -17.48 -4.80 -2.63
CA GLU A 132 -17.67 -3.66 -3.55
C GLU A 132 -17.95 -2.34 -2.80
N THR A 133 -18.59 -2.40 -1.63
CA THR A 133 -18.88 -1.23 -0.80
C THR A 133 -17.58 -0.66 -0.21
N VAL A 134 -16.71 -1.54 0.29
CA VAL A 134 -15.42 -1.11 0.84
C VAL A 134 -14.53 -0.55 -0.26
N GLN A 135 -14.55 -1.16 -1.46
CA GLN A 135 -13.84 -0.65 -2.62
C GLN A 135 -14.32 0.77 -2.97
N ALA A 136 -15.63 1.00 -3.03
CA ALA A 136 -16.19 2.32 -3.33
C ALA A 136 -15.81 3.38 -2.28
N ILE A 137 -15.79 3.02 -0.99
CA ILE A 137 -15.34 3.90 0.09
C ILE A 137 -13.88 4.31 -0.14
N MET A 138 -13.02 3.36 -0.48
CA MET A 138 -11.60 3.61 -0.65
C MET A 138 -11.27 4.33 -1.95
N ASP A 139 -11.95 4.02 -3.05
CA ASP A 139 -11.82 4.75 -4.31
C ASP A 139 -12.16 6.24 -4.14
N GLU A 140 -13.13 6.54 -3.28
CA GLU A 140 -13.42 7.94 -2.92
C GLU A 140 -12.34 8.53 -2.02
N ALA A 141 -11.91 7.82 -0.98
CA ALA A 141 -10.94 8.30 0.02
C ALA A 141 -9.58 8.64 -0.62
N LEU A 142 -9.11 7.80 -1.54
CA LEU A 142 -7.83 7.96 -2.23
C LEU A 142 -7.74 9.22 -3.09
N LYS A 143 -8.85 9.80 -3.53
CA LYS A 143 -8.86 11.09 -4.26
C LYS A 143 -8.31 12.24 -3.42
N TYR A 144 -8.28 12.09 -2.11
CA TYR A 144 -7.88 13.10 -1.14
C TYR A 144 -6.52 12.82 -0.51
N GLU A 145 -5.82 11.78 -0.94
CA GLU A 145 -4.46 11.49 -0.47
C GLU A 145 -3.52 12.68 -0.72
N GLY A 146 -2.74 13.03 0.27
CA GLY A 146 -1.83 14.17 0.22
C GLY A 146 -2.48 15.53 0.52
N TRP A 147 -3.82 15.60 0.68
CA TRP A 147 -4.49 16.84 1.06
C TRP A 147 -4.21 17.21 2.51
N ARG A 148 -4.28 18.51 2.80
CA ARG A 148 -4.10 19.02 4.16
C ARG A 148 -5.29 18.68 5.04
N TYR A 149 -5.03 18.37 6.30
CA TYR A 149 -6.05 18.29 7.34
C TYR A 149 -6.68 19.67 7.59
N VAL A 150 -8.00 19.72 7.68
CA VAL A 150 -8.73 20.94 8.06
C VAL A 150 -9.74 20.60 9.12
N PHE A 151 -9.54 21.11 10.34
CA PHE A 151 -10.46 20.90 11.45
C PHE A 151 -11.86 21.42 11.11
N GLY A 152 -12.88 20.58 11.30
CA GLY A 152 -14.27 20.87 10.91
C GLY A 152 -14.55 20.66 9.41
N GLY A 153 -13.57 20.34 8.58
CA GLY A 153 -13.76 20.04 7.16
C GLY A 153 -14.48 18.71 6.94
N ALA A 154 -15.39 18.68 5.95
CA ALA A 154 -16.22 17.50 5.67
C ALA A 154 -16.58 17.36 4.19
N SER A 155 -15.90 18.07 3.29
CA SER A 155 -16.18 18.04 1.86
C SER A 155 -14.93 18.40 1.04
N PRO A 156 -14.88 18.07 -0.26
CA PRO A 156 -13.77 18.49 -1.13
C PRO A 156 -13.55 20.01 -1.19
N THR A 157 -14.58 20.82 -0.92
CA THR A 157 -14.47 22.29 -0.93
C THR A 157 -13.81 22.86 0.31
N THR A 158 -13.81 22.11 1.40
CA THR A 158 -13.23 22.51 2.70
C THR A 158 -11.96 21.73 3.06
N SER A 159 -11.65 20.64 2.34
CA SER A 159 -10.86 19.52 2.84
C SER A 159 -11.54 18.81 4.01
N PHE A 160 -10.82 18.00 4.78
CA PHE A 160 -11.41 17.08 5.74
C PHE A 160 -10.70 17.10 7.08
N ASP A 161 -11.47 16.90 8.16
CA ASP A 161 -10.98 16.31 9.39
C ASP A 161 -11.21 14.78 9.38
N CYS A 162 -10.78 14.09 10.44
CA CYS A 162 -10.81 12.63 10.49
C CYS A 162 -12.23 12.05 10.29
N SER A 163 -13.20 12.54 11.02
CA SER A 163 -14.60 12.06 10.93
C SER A 163 -15.35 12.61 9.73
N GLY A 164 -14.97 13.77 9.24
CA GLY A 164 -15.52 14.34 8.00
C GLY A 164 -15.11 13.54 6.77
N LEU A 165 -13.87 13.04 6.71
CA LEU A 165 -13.42 12.14 5.66
C LEU A 165 -14.22 10.84 5.66
N VAL A 166 -14.37 10.21 6.84
CA VAL A 166 -15.19 9.00 6.99
C VAL A 166 -16.64 9.27 6.56
N GLN A 167 -17.27 10.34 7.08
CA GLN A 167 -18.65 10.69 6.75
C GLN A 167 -18.84 10.85 5.24
N TRP A 168 -17.91 11.54 4.59
CA TRP A 168 -17.97 11.77 3.14
C TRP A 168 -17.82 10.48 2.34
N CYS A 169 -16.77 9.72 2.58
CA CYS A 169 -16.44 8.51 1.80
C CYS A 169 -17.50 7.42 1.96
N PHE A 170 -17.99 7.20 3.20
CA PHE A 170 -19.08 6.27 3.46
C PHE A 170 -20.40 6.74 2.84
N GLY A 171 -20.68 8.06 2.90
CA GLY A 171 -21.84 8.65 2.24
C GLY A 171 -21.85 8.43 0.72
N LYS A 172 -20.68 8.45 0.07
CA LYS A 172 -20.56 8.13 -1.37
C LYS A 172 -20.85 6.66 -1.68
N ALA A 173 -20.59 5.77 -0.73
CA ALA A 173 -20.95 4.36 -0.81
C ALA A 173 -22.39 4.07 -0.30
N GLY A 174 -23.20 5.10 -0.04
CA GLY A 174 -24.59 4.95 0.40
C GLY A 174 -24.77 4.70 1.90
N ILE A 175 -23.72 4.82 2.70
CA ILE A 175 -23.74 4.59 4.16
C ILE A 175 -23.72 5.93 4.88
N SER A 176 -24.80 6.24 5.61
CA SER A 176 -24.89 7.48 6.40
C SER A 176 -24.10 7.36 7.69
N MET A 177 -23.13 8.26 7.90
CA MET A 177 -22.30 8.32 9.11
C MET A 177 -22.52 9.64 9.85
N PRO A 178 -22.52 9.62 11.20
CA PRO A 178 -22.55 10.84 12.01
C PRO A 178 -21.33 11.75 11.74
N ARG A 179 -21.43 13.02 12.17
CA ARG A 179 -20.39 14.01 11.87
C ARG A 179 -19.11 13.85 12.70
N THR A 180 -19.25 13.50 13.96
CA THR A 180 -18.08 13.47 14.88
C THR A 180 -17.54 12.05 15.07
N ALA A 181 -16.24 11.94 15.38
CA ALA A 181 -15.62 10.64 15.65
C ALA A 181 -16.25 9.91 16.84
N GLN A 182 -16.66 10.65 17.88
CA GLN A 182 -17.37 10.08 19.02
C GLN A 182 -18.74 9.50 18.64
N GLU A 183 -19.51 10.22 17.82
CA GLU A 183 -20.81 9.72 17.35
C GLU A 183 -20.64 8.51 16.42
N GLN A 184 -19.63 8.52 15.55
CA GLN A 184 -19.29 7.37 14.69
C GLN A 184 -18.93 6.14 15.53
N TYR A 185 -18.17 6.34 16.61
CA TYR A 185 -17.89 5.29 17.59
C TYR A 185 -19.17 4.71 18.20
N ASN A 186 -20.08 5.59 18.63
CA ASN A 186 -21.31 5.20 19.31
C ASN A 186 -22.28 4.37 18.45
N VAL A 187 -22.20 4.52 17.10
CA VAL A 187 -23.09 3.78 16.17
C VAL A 187 -22.44 2.52 15.60
N THR A 188 -21.20 2.20 15.96
CA THR A 188 -20.51 1.01 15.50
C THR A 188 -20.48 -0.09 16.56
N GLN A 189 -20.42 -1.34 16.14
CA GLN A 189 -20.12 -2.47 17.01
C GLN A 189 -18.63 -2.48 17.30
N HIS A 190 -18.24 -2.30 18.55
CA HIS A 190 -16.85 -2.30 18.96
C HIS A 190 -16.27 -3.72 18.94
N ILE A 191 -15.14 -3.89 18.29
CA ILE A 191 -14.41 -5.15 18.17
C ILE A 191 -12.92 -4.94 18.44
N PRO A 192 -12.19 -5.96 18.88
CA PRO A 192 -10.72 -5.90 18.95
C PRO A 192 -10.12 -5.62 17.56
N LEU A 193 -8.97 -4.91 17.52
CA LEU A 193 -8.27 -4.67 16.25
C LEU A 193 -7.89 -5.97 15.52
N SER A 194 -7.61 -7.04 16.27
CA SER A 194 -7.30 -8.37 15.72
C SER A 194 -8.47 -9.02 14.93
N GLU A 195 -9.69 -8.56 15.14
CA GLU A 195 -10.89 -9.03 14.44
C GLU A 195 -11.34 -8.06 13.34
N ALA A 196 -10.66 -6.91 13.22
CA ALA A 196 -10.98 -5.90 12.24
C ALA A 196 -10.67 -6.39 10.82
N LYS A 197 -11.56 -6.05 9.90
CA LYS A 197 -11.44 -6.28 8.46
C LYS A 197 -11.35 -4.96 7.72
N ALA A 198 -10.80 -4.98 6.53
CA ALA A 198 -10.79 -3.81 5.69
C ALA A 198 -12.22 -3.23 5.53
N GLY A 199 -12.32 -1.90 5.65
CA GLY A 199 -13.60 -1.18 5.69
C GLY A 199 -14.18 -0.96 7.09
N ASP A 200 -13.74 -1.69 8.12
CA ASP A 200 -14.05 -1.32 9.50
C ASP A 200 -13.38 0.01 9.87
N LEU A 201 -13.88 0.69 10.87
CA LEU A 201 -13.27 1.90 11.41
C LEU A 201 -12.31 1.55 12.55
N VAL A 202 -11.30 2.40 12.76
CA VAL A 202 -10.43 2.33 13.94
C VAL A 202 -10.52 3.65 14.69
N PHE A 203 -10.69 3.58 15.99
CA PHE A 203 -10.96 4.70 16.87
C PHE A 203 -9.86 4.91 17.89
N PHE A 204 -9.58 6.18 18.14
CA PHE A 204 -8.49 6.57 19.04
C PHE A 204 -8.97 7.62 20.04
N HIS A 205 -8.46 7.53 21.26
CA HIS A 205 -8.70 8.47 22.33
C HIS A 205 -7.49 9.40 22.57
N SER A 206 -7.73 10.51 23.19
CA SER A 206 -6.66 11.40 23.71
C SER A 206 -5.62 11.84 22.65
N THR A 207 -5.95 11.85 21.37
CA THR A 207 -5.08 12.38 20.31
C THR A 207 -5.00 13.92 20.36
N TYR A 208 -6.00 14.56 20.94
CA TYR A 208 -6.04 15.97 21.35
C TYR A 208 -7.10 16.17 22.44
N ASN A 209 -7.12 17.35 23.08
CA ASN A 209 -8.09 17.66 24.13
C ASN A 209 -9.44 18.09 23.52
N ALA A 210 -10.35 17.16 23.33
CA ALA A 210 -11.67 17.38 22.70
C ALA A 210 -12.84 17.42 23.71
N GLY A 211 -12.61 17.08 24.97
CA GLY A 211 -13.70 16.90 25.95
C GLY A 211 -14.57 15.67 25.73
N THR A 212 -14.23 14.81 24.76
CA THR A 212 -14.89 13.52 24.47
C THR A 212 -13.89 12.38 24.59
N TYR A 213 -14.37 11.13 24.75
CA TYR A 213 -13.50 9.98 24.83
C TYR A 213 -12.79 9.72 23.50
N ILE A 214 -13.54 9.59 22.40
CA ILE A 214 -12.96 9.40 21.07
C ILE A 214 -12.64 10.76 20.45
N THR A 215 -11.40 10.86 19.97
CA THR A 215 -10.86 12.10 19.41
C THR A 215 -10.39 11.94 17.97
N HIS A 216 -10.21 10.69 17.49
CA HIS A 216 -9.78 10.44 16.11
C HIS A 216 -10.36 9.13 15.57
N VAL A 217 -10.48 9.06 14.25
CA VAL A 217 -10.98 7.89 13.51
C VAL A 217 -10.24 7.73 12.18
N GLY A 218 -10.05 6.49 11.75
CA GLY A 218 -9.54 6.13 10.44
C GLY A 218 -10.28 4.93 9.85
N ILE A 219 -10.11 4.69 8.56
CA ILE A 219 -10.67 3.55 7.83
C ILE A 219 -9.61 2.44 7.83
N TYR A 220 -9.91 1.31 8.46
CA TYR A 220 -8.98 0.18 8.52
C TYR A 220 -8.81 -0.48 7.16
N GLN A 221 -7.57 -0.78 6.80
CA GLN A 221 -7.21 -1.32 5.50
C GLN A 221 -6.77 -2.80 5.55
N GLY A 222 -6.75 -3.40 6.72
CA GLY A 222 -6.03 -4.64 6.95
C GLY A 222 -4.55 -4.41 7.25
N ASN A 223 -3.85 -5.48 7.62
CA ASN A 223 -2.39 -5.50 7.84
C ASN A 223 -1.87 -4.37 8.76
N ASN A 224 -2.62 -4.06 9.83
CA ASN A 224 -2.32 -2.97 10.78
C ASN A 224 -2.13 -1.60 10.12
N ARG A 225 -2.87 -1.32 9.06
CA ARG A 225 -2.87 -0.01 8.39
C ARG A 225 -4.25 0.62 8.41
N MET A 226 -4.30 1.93 8.49
CA MET A 226 -5.50 2.72 8.27
C MET A 226 -5.26 3.80 7.24
N PHE A 227 -6.33 4.26 6.59
CA PHE A 227 -6.38 5.51 5.83
C PHE A 227 -7.15 6.54 6.66
N HIS A 228 -6.60 7.72 6.86
CA HIS A 228 -7.19 8.72 7.72
C HIS A 228 -6.86 10.15 7.29
N ALA A 229 -7.65 11.12 7.76
CA ALA A 229 -7.23 12.50 7.67
C ALA A 229 -6.21 12.79 8.80
N GLY A 230 -4.93 12.56 8.46
CA GLY A 230 -3.78 13.15 9.11
C GLY A 230 -3.39 14.46 8.42
N ASP A 231 -2.20 14.99 8.67
CA ASP A 231 -1.65 16.11 7.89
C ASP A 231 -0.26 15.72 7.35
N PRO A 232 -0.21 15.27 6.10
CA PRO A 232 -1.28 15.14 5.10
C PRO A 232 -2.24 13.95 5.33
N ILE A 233 -3.40 13.99 4.64
CA ILE A 233 -4.33 12.86 4.56
C ILE A 233 -3.61 11.69 3.89
N GLY A 234 -3.72 10.48 4.45
CA GLY A 234 -3.03 9.32 3.89
C GLY A 234 -3.05 8.11 4.80
N TYR A 235 -2.08 7.25 4.59
CA TYR A 235 -1.93 6.01 5.34
C TYR A 235 -1.15 6.20 6.63
N ALA A 236 -1.53 5.42 7.65
CA ALA A 236 -0.77 5.31 8.89
C ALA A 236 -0.60 3.84 9.30
N ASP A 237 0.55 3.54 9.90
CA ASP A 237 0.90 2.23 10.46
C ASP A 237 0.46 2.16 11.91
N LEU A 238 -0.48 1.27 12.20
CA LEU A 238 -1.06 1.07 13.52
C LEU A 238 -0.11 0.34 14.49
N THR A 239 1.00 -0.20 14.02
CA THR A 239 2.02 -0.81 14.90
C THR A 239 2.90 0.25 15.58
N SER A 240 2.85 1.50 15.14
CA SER A 240 3.59 2.58 15.76
C SER A 240 3.17 2.81 17.22
N SER A 241 4.11 3.17 18.09
CA SER A 241 3.87 3.38 19.52
C SER A 241 2.78 4.45 19.77
N TYR A 242 2.73 5.49 18.95
CA TYR A 242 1.72 6.53 19.06
C TYR A 242 0.31 5.96 18.90
N TRP A 243 0.03 5.25 17.79
CA TRP A 243 -1.29 4.70 17.55
C TRP A 243 -1.67 3.61 18.54
N GLN A 244 -0.70 2.78 18.96
CA GLN A 244 -0.93 1.75 19.99
C GLN A 244 -1.32 2.35 21.35
N GLN A 245 -0.74 3.48 21.75
CA GLN A 245 -1.07 4.16 23.01
C GLN A 245 -2.46 4.81 23.00
N HIS A 246 -2.93 5.21 21.82
CA HIS A 246 -4.20 5.93 21.67
C HIS A 246 -5.35 5.05 21.16
N LEU A 247 -5.09 3.79 20.80
CA LEU A 247 -6.10 2.88 20.28
C LEU A 247 -7.20 2.60 21.31
N ALA A 248 -8.45 2.90 20.94
CA ALA A 248 -9.62 2.55 21.74
C ALA A 248 -10.18 1.19 21.32
N SER A 249 -10.58 1.04 20.08
CA SER A 249 -11.03 -0.22 19.47
C SER A 249 -11.14 -0.07 17.95
N ALA A 250 -11.38 -1.17 17.25
CA ALA A 250 -12.01 -1.11 15.95
C ALA A 250 -13.55 -1.06 16.10
N GLY A 251 -14.23 -0.64 15.04
CA GLY A 251 -15.69 -0.55 15.03
C GLY A 251 -16.25 -0.98 13.68
N ARG A 252 -17.17 -1.92 13.72
CA ARG A 252 -17.89 -2.42 12.53
C ARG A 252 -19.25 -1.78 12.43
N ILE A 253 -19.60 -1.31 11.23
CA ILE A 253 -20.94 -0.76 10.97
C ILE A 253 -21.94 -1.90 10.96
N PRO A 254 -22.99 -1.88 11.80
CA PRO A 254 -24.05 -2.87 11.75
C PRO A 254 -24.73 -2.84 10.38
N LYS A 255 -25.04 -4.02 9.83
CA LYS A 255 -25.79 -4.18 8.59
C LYS A 255 -27.26 -3.93 8.81
#